data_eb9e38d3d0f5e6814edc53c24b125945
#
_entry.id   eb9e38d3d0f5e6814edc53c24b125945
#
_cell.length_a   1.000
_cell.length_b   1.000
_cell.length_c   1.000
_cell.angle_alpha   90.00
_cell.angle_beta   90.00
_cell.angle_gamma   90.00
#
_symmetry.space_group_name_H-M   'P 1'
#
loop_
_entity.id
_entity.type
_entity.pdbx_description
1 polymer ?
#
loop_
_entity_poly.entity_id
_entity_poly.type
_entity_poly.pdbx_seq_one_letter_code
_entity_poly.pdbx_strand_id
1 'polypeptide(L)'
;MVLVACGSQSAAPAAPVKEAAPAAQATTENTAGTKAPDQQQVELTISAAASLTDALNEIKTGYEQEHPNVKLNFNFGASGALQRQIEQGAPADVFISASTSSMKALEEKALVKKSSTLLANDLVLVVPAKDGVAIKKLDDLKGKDIKTVAIGIPDSVPAGKYAQEALTNQKLWGELEPKLVQAKDVRQVLQYVATGNADAGFVYKTDALSTKDTSIALTVDSKLHSPITYPLGLVAATSHQEDARQFYDYLQTEPALQVMEKYGFRKAE
;
A
#
# COMPACT_ATOMS: atom_id res chain seq x y z
N MET A 1 -17.41 -41.14 -47.65
CA MET A 1 -16.37 -42.17 -47.72
C MET A 1 -15.81 -42.30 -46.32
N VAL A 2 -16.38 -43.16 -45.43
CA VAL A 2 -16.16 -44.64 -45.32
C VAL A 2 -14.68 -44.91 -45.13
N LEU A 3 -14.21 -45.38 -43.99
CA LEU A 3 -14.17 -46.65 -43.27
C LEU A 3 -13.34 -46.49 -41.98
N VAL A 4 -13.75 -46.79 -40.72
CA VAL A 4 -14.00 -48.07 -40.04
C VAL A 4 -12.82 -49.08 -40.07
N ALA A 5 -12.34 -49.44 -38.90
CA ALA A 5 -11.94 -50.78 -38.41
C ALA A 5 -11.28 -50.61 -37.01
N CYS A 6 -11.79 -51.09 -35.91
CA CYS A 6 -12.09 -52.43 -35.38
C CYS A 6 -10.89 -53.34 -35.14
N GLY A 7 -10.85 -53.84 -33.91
CA GLY A 7 -10.31 -55.15 -33.53
C GLY A 7 -9.16 -55.06 -32.52
N SER A 8 -8.98 -55.85 -31.46
CA SER A 8 -9.80 -56.92 -30.84
C SER A 8 -9.12 -57.27 -29.49
N GLN A 9 -9.89 -57.77 -28.60
CA GLN A 9 -9.60 -58.44 -27.33
C GLN A 9 -8.57 -59.59 -27.45
N SER A 10 -7.85 -59.84 -26.35
CA SER A 10 -7.58 -61.20 -25.95
C SER A 10 -7.39 -61.34 -24.44
N ALA A 11 -8.04 -62.32 -23.88
CA ALA A 11 -8.24 -62.64 -22.47
C ALA A 11 -7.26 -63.71 -21.97
N ALA A 12 -6.97 -63.61 -20.69
CA ALA A 12 -6.66 -64.60 -19.63
C ALA A 12 -5.88 -65.89 -19.95
N PRO A 13 -5.21 -66.54 -18.95
CA PRO A 13 -5.92 -67.25 -17.89
C PRO A 13 -5.29 -67.18 -16.46
N ALA A 14 -6.10 -67.68 -15.53
CA ALA A 14 -5.93 -67.74 -14.09
C ALA A 14 -5.19 -68.99 -13.56
N ALA A 15 -4.77 -68.84 -12.26
CA ALA A 15 -4.61 -69.77 -11.14
C ALA A 15 -3.25 -70.51 -10.99
N PRO A 16 -2.86 -71.03 -9.78
CA PRO A 16 -3.69 -71.29 -8.61
C PRO A 16 -3.15 -70.84 -7.23
N VAL A 17 -4.02 -70.90 -6.27
CA VAL A 17 -3.93 -70.69 -4.82
C VAL A 17 -2.95 -71.67 -4.15
N LYS A 18 -2.21 -71.22 -3.13
CA LYS A 18 -1.68 -72.04 -2.05
C LYS A 18 -1.84 -71.36 -0.70
N GLU A 19 -2.59 -72.01 0.12
CA GLU A 19 -2.93 -71.79 1.53
C GLU A 19 -1.72 -72.13 2.41
N ALA A 20 -1.42 -71.33 3.43
CA ALA A 20 -0.81 -71.77 4.70
C ALA A 20 -0.94 -70.66 5.78
N ALA A 21 -1.30 -71.07 6.91
CA ALA A 21 -1.81 -70.50 8.13
C ALA A 21 -0.75 -69.77 9.02
N PRO A 22 -1.09 -69.37 10.29
CA PRO A 22 -0.91 -67.99 10.78
C PRO A 22 0.26 -67.84 11.74
N ALA A 23 0.82 -66.62 11.87
CA ALA A 23 1.72 -66.32 12.98
C ALA A 23 1.65 -64.83 13.40
N ALA A 24 1.34 -64.69 14.69
CA ALA A 24 1.76 -63.67 15.63
C ALA A 24 1.37 -62.22 15.36
N GLN A 25 0.41 -61.72 16.15
CA GLN A 25 0.13 -60.35 16.49
C GLN A 25 1.36 -59.70 17.13
N ALA A 26 1.91 -58.67 16.44
CA ALA A 26 2.73 -57.67 17.09
C ALA A 26 1.87 -56.39 17.17
N THR A 27 1.47 -56.06 18.37
CA THR A 27 0.88 -54.78 18.76
C THR A 27 1.91 -53.71 18.53
N THR A 28 1.86 -53.00 17.40
CA THR A 28 2.51 -51.70 17.27
C THR A 28 1.56 -50.62 17.81
N GLU A 29 1.92 -50.06 18.95
CA GLU A 29 1.34 -48.85 19.48
C GLU A 29 1.41 -47.76 18.39
N ASN A 30 0.26 -47.40 17.84
CA ASN A 30 0.08 -46.29 16.96
C ASN A 30 0.11 -45.02 17.83
N THR A 31 1.28 -44.45 18.05
CA THR A 31 1.43 -43.08 18.51
C THR A 31 0.83 -42.17 17.46
N ALA A 32 -0.46 -41.89 17.59
CA ALA A 32 -1.14 -40.82 16.86
C ALA A 32 -0.45 -39.52 17.23
N GLY A 33 0.53 -39.13 16.42
CA GLY A 33 1.03 -37.76 16.40
C GLY A 33 -0.17 -36.87 16.09
N THR A 34 -0.60 -36.11 17.08
CA THR A 34 -1.60 -35.05 16.97
C THR A 34 -1.03 -34.06 15.94
N LYS A 35 -1.42 -34.19 14.66
CA LYS A 35 -1.23 -33.14 13.67
C LYS A 35 -1.90 -31.91 14.25
N ALA A 36 -1.12 -30.87 14.52
CA ALA A 36 -1.65 -29.55 14.81
C ALA A 36 -2.70 -29.22 13.72
N PRO A 37 -3.83 -28.60 14.06
CA PRO A 37 -4.83 -28.22 13.08
C PRO A 37 -4.13 -27.43 11.96
N ASP A 38 -4.36 -27.82 10.74
CA ASP A 38 -3.91 -27.13 9.54
C ASP A 38 -4.50 -25.74 9.62
N GLN A 39 -3.72 -24.76 10.11
CA GLN A 39 -4.19 -23.37 10.23
C GLN A 39 -4.31 -22.85 8.81
N GLN A 40 -5.54 -22.74 8.33
CA GLN A 40 -5.86 -22.25 7.01
C GLN A 40 -5.20 -20.87 6.85
N GLN A 41 -4.33 -20.73 5.85
CA GLN A 41 -3.65 -19.49 5.56
C GLN A 41 -4.67 -18.42 5.15
N VAL A 42 -4.62 -17.27 5.81
CA VAL A 42 -5.46 -16.10 5.54
C VAL A 42 -4.66 -15.08 4.74
N GLU A 43 -5.21 -14.61 3.64
CA GLU A 43 -4.63 -13.53 2.85
C GLU A 43 -5.41 -12.23 3.07
N LEU A 44 -4.75 -11.22 3.62
CA LEU A 44 -5.33 -9.88 3.79
C LEU A 44 -4.87 -8.95 2.67
N THR A 45 -5.81 -8.27 2.04
CA THR A 45 -5.55 -7.22 1.07
C THR A 45 -5.60 -5.85 1.73
N ILE A 46 -4.46 -5.16 1.75
CA ILE A 46 -4.29 -3.85 2.37
C ILE A 46 -4.16 -2.80 1.26
N SER A 47 -5.17 -1.96 1.09
CA SER A 47 -5.09 -0.81 0.20
C SER A 47 -4.47 0.37 0.95
N ALA A 48 -3.29 0.84 0.52
CA ALA A 48 -2.53 1.84 1.26
C ALA A 48 -1.96 2.94 0.36
N ALA A 49 -1.90 4.16 0.88
CA ALA A 49 -1.27 5.28 0.20
C ALA A 49 0.18 4.95 -0.18
N ALA A 50 0.60 5.31 -1.39
CA ALA A 50 1.92 4.98 -1.95
C ALA A 50 3.09 5.44 -1.07
N SER A 51 2.94 6.52 -0.31
CA SER A 51 3.94 7.01 0.64
C SER A 51 4.24 6.06 1.80
N LEU A 52 3.36 5.07 2.08
CA LEU A 52 3.52 4.08 3.14
C LEU A 52 4.33 2.85 2.70
N THR A 53 4.72 2.74 1.43
CA THR A 53 5.29 1.53 0.84
C THR A 53 6.44 0.95 1.66
N ASP A 54 7.43 1.75 2.01
CA ASP A 54 8.64 1.26 2.67
C ASP A 54 8.35 0.84 4.11
N ALA A 55 7.61 1.66 4.86
CA ALA A 55 7.25 1.37 6.26
C ALA A 55 6.37 0.12 6.37
N LEU A 56 5.35 -0.02 5.50
CA LEU A 56 4.46 -1.19 5.54
C LEU A 56 5.16 -2.48 5.09
N ASN A 57 6.13 -2.42 4.18
CA ASN A 57 6.92 -3.59 3.82
C ASN A 57 7.82 -4.07 4.98
N GLU A 58 8.37 -3.16 5.79
CA GLU A 58 9.09 -3.54 7.02
C GLU A 58 8.12 -4.13 8.06
N ILE A 59 6.96 -3.49 8.28
CA ILE A 59 5.91 -3.98 9.18
C ILE A 59 5.42 -5.37 8.75
N LYS A 60 5.21 -5.60 7.45
CA LYS A 60 4.83 -6.91 6.92
C LYS A 60 5.76 -8.00 7.41
N THR A 61 7.07 -7.77 7.31
CA THR A 61 8.07 -8.76 7.69
C THR A 61 7.93 -9.16 9.17
N GLY A 62 7.78 -8.19 10.07
CA GLY A 62 7.57 -8.45 11.49
C GLY A 62 6.24 -9.13 11.78
N TYR A 63 5.15 -8.59 11.22
CA TYR A 63 3.81 -9.12 11.45
C TYR A 63 3.63 -10.57 10.98
N GLU A 64 4.11 -10.91 9.77
CA GLU A 64 4.01 -12.28 9.24
C GLU A 64 4.90 -13.28 10.00
N GLN A 65 5.97 -12.84 10.69
CA GLN A 65 6.75 -13.69 11.59
C GLN A 65 5.98 -14.02 12.87
N GLU A 66 5.26 -13.04 13.43
CA GLU A 66 4.43 -13.20 14.63
C GLU A 66 3.11 -13.93 14.32
N HIS A 67 2.60 -13.81 13.08
CA HIS A 67 1.33 -14.38 12.61
C HIS A 67 1.55 -15.24 11.33
N PRO A 68 2.18 -16.42 11.44
CA PRO A 68 2.61 -17.21 10.28
C PRO A 68 1.46 -17.75 9.40
N ASN A 69 0.24 -17.73 9.93
CA ASN A 69 -0.99 -18.06 9.20
C ASN A 69 -1.57 -16.90 8.40
N VAL A 70 -1.04 -15.67 8.55
CA VAL A 70 -1.53 -14.49 7.84
C VAL A 70 -0.51 -14.05 6.79
N LYS A 71 -1.02 -13.72 5.61
CA LYS A 71 -0.27 -13.12 4.49
C LYS A 71 -0.81 -11.73 4.20
N LEU A 72 0.06 -10.73 4.16
CA LEU A 72 -0.31 -9.36 3.82
C LEU A 72 -0.01 -9.07 2.34
N ASN A 73 -1.04 -8.75 1.58
CA ASN A 73 -0.94 -8.33 0.18
C ASN A 73 -1.24 -6.83 0.09
N PHE A 74 -0.24 -6.03 -0.32
CA PHE A 74 -0.41 -4.59 -0.43
C PHE A 74 -0.81 -4.15 -1.83
N ASN A 75 -1.82 -3.28 -1.91
CA ASN A 75 -2.19 -2.51 -3.08
C ASN A 75 -1.82 -1.04 -2.81
N PHE A 76 -0.64 -0.61 -3.28
CA PHE A 76 -0.17 0.75 -3.09
C PHE A 76 -0.62 1.66 -4.24
N GLY A 77 -1.10 2.86 -3.89
CA GLY A 77 -1.54 3.83 -4.89
C GLY A 77 -1.96 5.17 -4.30
N ALA A 78 -2.52 6.02 -5.14
CA ALA A 78 -3.13 7.27 -4.69
C ALA A 78 -4.41 7.00 -3.89
N SER A 79 -4.56 7.65 -2.74
CA SER A 79 -5.69 7.38 -1.81
C SER A 79 -7.05 7.57 -2.45
N GLY A 80 -7.23 8.59 -3.31
CA GLY A 80 -8.50 8.79 -4.01
C GLY A 80 -8.76 7.75 -5.11
N ALA A 81 -7.72 7.18 -5.71
CA ALA A 81 -7.89 6.06 -6.65
C ALA A 81 -8.26 4.77 -5.91
N LEU A 82 -7.60 4.46 -4.79
CA LEU A 82 -7.90 3.31 -3.93
C LEU A 82 -9.30 3.40 -3.34
N GLN A 83 -9.71 4.58 -2.87
CA GLN A 83 -11.07 4.85 -2.39
C GLN A 83 -12.11 4.51 -3.47
N ARG A 84 -11.93 4.97 -4.72
CA ARG A 84 -12.84 4.63 -5.81
C ARG A 84 -12.85 3.14 -6.15
N GLN A 85 -11.70 2.45 -6.06
CA GLN A 85 -11.64 0.99 -6.24
C GLN A 85 -12.47 0.26 -5.18
N ILE A 86 -12.37 0.65 -3.90
CA ILE A 86 -13.19 0.07 -2.82
C ILE A 86 -14.68 0.36 -3.04
N GLU A 87 -15.05 1.57 -3.47
CA GLU A 87 -16.44 1.91 -3.82
C GLU A 87 -16.99 1.06 -4.97
N GLN A 88 -16.13 0.65 -5.90
CA GLN A 88 -16.47 -0.24 -7.01
C GLN A 88 -16.45 -1.72 -6.66
N GLY A 89 -16.19 -2.06 -5.39
CA GLY A 89 -16.20 -3.44 -4.90
C GLY A 89 -14.86 -4.17 -5.07
N ALA A 90 -13.76 -3.47 -5.32
CA ALA A 90 -12.44 -4.11 -5.31
C ALA A 90 -12.13 -4.68 -3.91
N PRO A 91 -11.56 -5.89 -3.81
CA PRO A 91 -11.21 -6.50 -2.55
C PRO A 91 -10.27 -5.63 -1.74
N ALA A 92 -10.61 -5.37 -0.48
CA ALA A 92 -9.76 -4.73 0.50
C ALA A 92 -10.25 -5.11 1.90
N ASP A 93 -9.34 -5.40 2.81
CA ASP A 93 -9.64 -5.71 4.21
C ASP A 93 -9.35 -4.50 5.11
N VAL A 94 -8.25 -3.80 4.80
CA VAL A 94 -7.84 -2.57 5.50
C VAL A 94 -7.53 -1.49 4.46
N PHE A 95 -7.91 -0.26 4.76
CA PHE A 95 -7.59 0.92 3.96
C PHE A 95 -6.79 1.93 4.77
N ILE A 96 -5.64 2.37 4.26
CA ILE A 96 -4.79 3.38 4.89
C ILE A 96 -4.60 4.53 3.90
N SER A 97 -5.25 5.64 4.21
CA SER A 97 -5.31 6.81 3.32
C SER A 97 -4.34 7.90 3.77
N ALA A 98 -3.81 8.68 2.84
CA ALA A 98 -3.13 9.95 3.10
C ALA A 98 -4.10 11.15 3.00
N SER A 99 -5.40 10.89 3.11
CA SER A 99 -6.45 11.90 2.99
C SER A 99 -7.64 11.55 3.86
N THR A 100 -8.01 12.46 4.74
CA THR A 100 -9.24 12.36 5.53
C THR A 100 -10.48 12.35 4.65
N SER A 101 -10.49 13.10 3.54
CA SER A 101 -11.66 13.14 2.64
C SER A 101 -11.92 11.81 1.95
N SER A 102 -10.87 11.06 1.58
CA SER A 102 -11.03 9.72 0.98
C SER A 102 -11.58 8.71 1.98
N MET A 103 -11.19 8.79 3.26
CA MET A 103 -11.74 7.94 4.32
C MET A 103 -13.21 8.29 4.58
N LYS A 104 -13.53 9.58 4.73
CA LYS A 104 -14.91 10.05 4.94
C LYS A 104 -15.86 9.60 3.83
N ALA A 105 -15.42 9.64 2.57
CA ALA A 105 -16.24 9.17 1.46
C ALA A 105 -16.64 7.69 1.58
N LEU A 106 -15.75 6.84 2.12
CA LEU A 106 -16.07 5.44 2.41
C LEU A 106 -16.95 5.26 3.64
N GLU A 107 -16.73 6.07 4.68
CA GLU A 107 -17.55 6.07 5.91
C GLU A 107 -18.99 6.47 5.60
N GLU A 108 -19.21 7.53 4.83
CA GLU A 108 -20.54 8.02 4.41
C GLU A 108 -21.32 6.96 3.63
N LYS A 109 -20.61 6.06 2.94
CA LYS A 109 -21.21 4.92 2.22
C LYS A 109 -21.26 3.64 3.04
N ALA A 110 -20.91 3.70 4.33
CA ALA A 110 -20.82 2.53 5.23
C ALA A 110 -19.90 1.42 4.71
N LEU A 111 -18.87 1.77 3.89
CA LEU A 111 -17.86 0.84 3.37
C LEU A 111 -16.69 0.63 4.33
N VAL A 112 -16.61 1.41 5.41
CA VAL A 112 -15.66 1.28 6.52
C VAL A 112 -16.44 1.17 7.82
N LYS A 113 -16.13 0.14 8.63
CA LYS A 113 -16.82 -0.13 9.93
C LYS A 113 -16.18 0.59 11.10
N LYS A 114 -14.87 0.80 11.05
CA LYS A 114 -14.07 1.41 12.11
C LYS A 114 -12.97 2.21 11.45
N SER A 115 -12.72 3.41 11.92
CA SER A 115 -11.57 4.21 11.50
C SER A 115 -10.92 4.92 12.68
N SER A 116 -9.63 5.25 12.53
CA SER A 116 -8.86 6.06 13.45
C SER A 116 -7.80 6.85 12.68
N THR A 117 -7.35 7.97 13.22
CA THR A 117 -6.20 8.70 12.66
C THR A 117 -4.92 8.05 13.19
N LEU A 118 -4.08 7.56 12.29
CA LEU A 118 -2.88 6.80 12.65
C LEU A 118 -1.64 7.69 12.71
N LEU A 119 -1.40 8.49 11.63
CA LEU A 119 -0.16 9.22 11.41
C LEU A 119 -0.43 10.64 10.91
N ALA A 120 0.63 11.45 10.96
CA ALA A 120 0.72 12.74 10.30
C ALA A 120 1.99 12.82 9.45
N ASN A 121 2.05 13.77 8.49
CA ASN A 121 3.19 13.99 7.61
C ASN A 121 3.34 15.47 7.27
N ASP A 122 4.45 15.82 6.61
CA ASP A 122 4.71 17.17 6.12
C ASP A 122 4.80 17.16 4.59
N LEU A 123 4.29 18.21 3.94
CA LEU A 123 4.48 18.46 2.51
C LEU A 123 5.83 19.14 2.30
N VAL A 124 6.62 18.60 1.38
CA VAL A 124 7.92 19.18 1.01
C VAL A 124 8.02 19.37 -0.49
N LEU A 125 8.83 20.34 -0.89
CA LEU A 125 9.28 20.50 -2.26
C LEU A 125 10.67 19.87 -2.38
N VAL A 126 10.83 18.97 -3.33
CA VAL A 126 12.10 18.32 -3.64
C VAL A 126 12.62 18.77 -4.99
N VAL A 127 13.94 18.72 -5.13
CA VAL A 127 14.71 18.96 -6.35
C VAL A 127 15.67 17.79 -6.58
N PRO A 128 16.21 17.57 -7.79
CA PRO A 128 17.28 16.59 -8.00
C PRO A 128 18.46 16.83 -7.04
N ALA A 129 19.03 15.77 -6.48
CA ALA A 129 20.16 15.90 -5.55
C ALA A 129 21.42 16.43 -6.23
N LYS A 130 21.58 16.15 -7.54
CA LYS A 130 22.63 16.71 -8.38
C LYS A 130 22.02 17.79 -9.27
N ASP A 131 22.71 18.94 -9.34
CA ASP A 131 22.34 20.08 -10.20
C ASP A 131 20.94 20.66 -9.94
N GLY A 132 20.35 20.36 -8.77
CA GLY A 132 19.05 20.91 -8.38
C GLY A 132 19.11 22.43 -8.20
N VAL A 133 18.07 23.10 -8.65
CA VAL A 133 17.93 24.55 -8.51
C VAL A 133 17.70 24.93 -7.05
N ALA A 134 18.36 25.98 -6.57
CA ALA A 134 18.17 26.48 -5.21
C ALA A 134 16.78 27.16 -5.10
N ILE A 135 15.91 26.59 -4.29
CA ILE A 135 14.55 27.10 -3.99
C ILE A 135 14.48 27.38 -2.49
N LYS A 136 14.16 28.62 -2.13
CA LYS A 136 14.04 29.06 -0.72
C LYS A 136 12.58 29.38 -0.34
N LYS A 137 11.73 29.65 -1.32
CA LYS A 137 10.31 29.95 -1.16
C LYS A 137 9.52 29.49 -2.38
N LEU A 138 8.21 29.32 -2.27
CA LEU A 138 7.36 28.87 -3.38
C LEU A 138 7.37 29.81 -4.58
N ASP A 139 7.56 31.12 -4.38
CA ASP A 139 7.71 32.10 -5.45
C ASP A 139 8.89 31.82 -6.38
N ASP A 140 9.94 31.16 -5.90
CA ASP A 140 11.11 30.85 -6.71
C ASP A 140 10.79 29.87 -7.86
N LEU A 141 9.67 29.13 -7.75
CA LEU A 141 9.14 28.27 -8.81
C LEU A 141 8.78 29.03 -10.11
N LYS A 142 8.58 30.34 -10.04
CA LYS A 142 8.38 31.21 -11.22
C LYS A 142 9.67 31.42 -12.01
N GLY A 143 10.82 31.16 -11.42
CA GLY A 143 12.13 31.36 -12.02
C GLY A 143 12.27 30.70 -13.39
N LYS A 144 13.12 31.27 -14.26
CA LYS A 144 13.34 30.78 -15.62
C LYS A 144 14.05 29.42 -15.66
N ASP A 145 14.77 29.10 -14.61
CA ASP A 145 15.52 27.84 -14.46
C ASP A 145 14.61 26.68 -14.05
N ILE A 146 13.40 26.96 -13.56
CA ILE A 146 12.36 25.97 -13.27
C ILE A 146 11.41 25.92 -14.46
N LYS A 147 11.44 24.85 -15.23
CA LYS A 147 10.56 24.62 -16.40
C LYS A 147 9.41 23.69 -16.06
N THR A 148 9.66 22.70 -15.22
CA THR A 148 8.74 21.63 -14.88
C THR A 148 8.66 21.41 -13.37
N VAL A 149 7.42 21.41 -12.84
CA VAL A 149 7.13 21.11 -11.43
C VAL A 149 6.17 19.93 -11.39
N ALA A 150 6.62 18.81 -10.84
CA ALA A 150 5.79 17.61 -10.73
C ALA A 150 4.87 17.70 -9.50
N ILE A 151 3.59 17.37 -9.70
CA ILE A 151 2.58 17.24 -8.65
C ILE A 151 1.78 15.97 -8.87
N GLY A 152 1.18 15.44 -7.81
CA GLY A 152 0.13 14.43 -7.98
C GLY A 152 -1.12 15.03 -8.64
N ILE A 153 -1.92 14.24 -9.35
CA ILE A 153 -3.23 14.67 -9.86
C ILE A 153 -4.09 15.12 -8.69
N PRO A 154 -4.49 16.40 -8.54
CA PRO A 154 -5.15 16.90 -7.32
C PRO A 154 -6.44 16.16 -6.97
N ASP A 155 -7.20 15.70 -7.95
CA ASP A 155 -8.49 15.02 -7.75
C ASP A 155 -8.34 13.60 -7.17
N SER A 156 -7.14 13.01 -7.21
CA SER A 156 -6.95 11.61 -6.80
C SER A 156 -5.74 11.38 -5.91
N VAL A 157 -4.74 12.26 -5.98
CA VAL A 157 -3.48 12.15 -5.22
C VAL A 157 -3.48 13.19 -4.10
N PRO A 158 -3.58 12.79 -2.83
CA PRO A 158 -3.66 13.74 -1.71
C PRO A 158 -2.50 14.74 -1.68
N ALA A 159 -1.25 14.32 -1.92
CA ALA A 159 -0.11 15.23 -1.99
C ALA A 159 -0.29 16.32 -3.07
N GLY A 160 -0.90 15.97 -4.21
CA GLY A 160 -1.24 16.93 -5.26
C GLY A 160 -2.30 17.92 -4.84
N LYS A 161 -3.32 17.47 -4.11
CA LYS A 161 -4.35 18.35 -3.53
C LYS A 161 -3.73 19.33 -2.53
N TYR A 162 -2.88 18.88 -1.62
CA TYR A 162 -2.19 19.76 -0.68
C TYR A 162 -1.25 20.75 -1.36
N ALA A 163 -0.56 20.31 -2.43
CA ALA A 163 0.25 21.21 -3.27
C ALA A 163 -0.61 22.28 -3.95
N GLN A 164 -1.77 21.89 -4.49
CA GLN A 164 -2.72 22.82 -5.09
C GLN A 164 -3.25 23.83 -4.06
N GLU A 165 -3.63 23.37 -2.86
CA GLU A 165 -4.06 24.26 -1.77
C GLU A 165 -2.95 25.27 -1.44
N ALA A 166 -1.72 24.80 -1.23
CA ALA A 166 -0.59 25.67 -0.88
C ALA A 166 -0.29 26.71 -1.97
N LEU A 167 -0.25 26.29 -3.22
CA LEU A 167 0.00 27.19 -4.36
C LEU A 167 -1.16 28.17 -4.58
N THR A 168 -2.40 27.73 -4.34
CA THR A 168 -3.58 28.61 -4.43
C THR A 168 -3.59 29.66 -3.34
N ASN A 169 -3.30 29.27 -2.10
CA ASN A 169 -3.22 30.18 -0.96
C ASN A 169 -2.08 31.21 -1.10
N GLN A 170 -1.00 30.84 -1.79
CA GLN A 170 0.08 31.74 -2.19
C GLN A 170 -0.18 32.51 -3.49
N LYS A 171 -1.36 32.33 -4.13
CA LYS A 171 -1.74 32.94 -5.42
C LYS A 171 -0.80 32.56 -6.59
N LEU A 172 -0.18 31.38 -6.50
CA LEU A 172 0.81 30.90 -7.47
C LEU A 172 0.22 29.87 -8.45
N TRP A 173 -0.93 29.26 -8.13
CA TRP A 173 -1.48 28.14 -8.90
C TRP A 173 -1.64 28.46 -10.40
N GLY A 174 -2.37 29.52 -10.74
CA GLY A 174 -2.61 29.88 -12.15
C GLY A 174 -1.35 30.29 -12.91
N GLU A 175 -0.37 30.91 -12.23
CA GLU A 175 0.88 31.32 -12.85
C GLU A 175 1.81 30.13 -13.11
N LEU A 176 1.74 29.09 -12.25
CA LEU A 176 2.57 27.89 -12.38
C LEU A 176 1.90 26.78 -13.21
N GLU A 177 0.60 26.88 -13.48
CA GLU A 177 -0.15 25.83 -14.22
C GLU A 177 0.54 25.37 -15.53
N PRO A 178 1.13 26.27 -16.36
CA PRO A 178 1.85 25.85 -17.56
C PRO A 178 3.12 25.03 -17.30
N LYS A 179 3.65 25.05 -16.08
CA LYS A 179 4.83 24.29 -15.65
C LYS A 179 4.48 22.99 -14.93
N LEU A 180 3.20 22.77 -14.58
CA LEU A 180 2.80 21.63 -13.77
C LEU A 180 2.71 20.36 -14.62
N VAL A 181 3.38 19.31 -14.15
CA VAL A 181 3.29 17.94 -14.70
C VAL A 181 2.63 17.05 -13.67
N GLN A 182 1.54 16.41 -14.06
CA GLN A 182 0.75 15.58 -13.15
C GLN A 182 1.21 14.13 -13.16
N ALA A 183 1.25 13.53 -11.96
CA ALA A 183 1.61 12.14 -11.70
C ALA A 183 0.44 11.38 -11.06
N LYS A 184 0.35 10.08 -11.34
CA LYS A 184 -0.74 9.21 -10.86
C LYS A 184 -0.68 8.93 -9.34
N ASP A 185 0.48 9.10 -8.71
CA ASP A 185 0.71 8.98 -7.27
C ASP A 185 1.96 9.77 -6.86
N VAL A 186 2.20 9.89 -5.54
CA VAL A 186 3.30 10.69 -4.99
C VAL A 186 4.67 10.09 -5.29
N ARG A 187 4.78 8.76 -5.39
CA ARG A 187 6.05 8.08 -5.73
C ARG A 187 6.46 8.34 -7.17
N GLN A 188 5.49 8.45 -8.07
CA GLN A 188 5.77 8.86 -9.45
C GLN A 188 6.25 10.33 -9.51
N VAL A 189 5.71 11.23 -8.66
CA VAL A 189 6.25 12.61 -8.53
C VAL A 189 7.73 12.55 -8.13
N LEU A 190 8.04 11.80 -7.07
CA LEU A 190 9.41 11.64 -6.60
C LEU A 190 10.33 11.11 -7.71
N GLN A 191 9.87 10.11 -8.46
CA GLN A 191 10.62 9.52 -9.57
C GLN A 191 10.90 10.54 -10.67
N TYR A 192 9.94 11.38 -11.04
CA TYR A 192 10.16 12.42 -12.06
C TYR A 192 11.29 13.36 -11.67
N VAL A 193 11.33 13.76 -10.39
CA VAL A 193 12.42 14.63 -9.90
C VAL A 193 13.74 13.86 -9.81
N ALA A 194 13.74 12.65 -9.26
CA ALA A 194 14.93 11.82 -9.10
C ALA A 194 15.64 11.52 -10.43
N THR A 195 14.87 11.41 -11.52
CA THR A 195 15.38 11.13 -12.88
C THR A 195 15.62 12.39 -13.73
N GLY A 196 15.41 13.59 -13.17
CA GLY A 196 15.58 14.86 -13.88
C GLY A 196 14.49 15.15 -14.91
N ASN A 197 13.37 14.42 -14.90
CA ASN A 197 12.20 14.70 -15.74
C ASN A 197 11.33 15.85 -15.20
N ALA A 198 11.59 16.29 -13.97
CA ALA A 198 11.06 17.51 -13.40
C ALA A 198 12.13 18.23 -12.58
N ASP A 199 12.14 19.57 -12.64
CA ASP A 199 13.11 20.42 -11.94
C ASP A 199 12.79 20.49 -10.45
N ALA A 200 11.51 20.32 -10.08
CA ALA A 200 11.03 20.27 -8.70
C ALA A 200 9.76 19.41 -8.60
N GLY A 201 9.40 18.99 -7.39
CA GLY A 201 8.16 18.25 -7.18
C GLY A 201 7.67 18.33 -5.74
N PHE A 202 6.33 18.25 -5.57
CA PHE A 202 5.70 18.20 -4.27
C PHE A 202 5.47 16.75 -3.84
N VAL A 203 6.11 16.36 -2.73
CA VAL A 203 6.00 15.03 -2.13
C VAL A 203 5.84 15.16 -0.62
N TYR A 204 5.61 14.06 0.06
CA TYR A 204 5.72 14.04 1.51
C TYR A 204 7.18 13.93 1.95
N LYS A 205 7.46 14.38 3.16
CA LYS A 205 8.79 14.25 3.77
C LYS A 205 9.26 12.80 3.79
N THR A 206 8.37 11.85 4.06
CA THR A 206 8.65 10.41 4.04
C THR A 206 9.12 9.92 2.67
N ASP A 207 8.52 10.42 1.59
CA ASP A 207 8.94 10.07 0.23
C ASP A 207 10.33 10.65 -0.07
N ALA A 208 10.57 11.90 0.29
CA ALA A 208 11.87 12.53 0.10
C ALA A 208 13.00 11.79 0.84
N LEU A 209 12.72 11.23 2.02
CA LEU A 209 13.67 10.45 2.82
C LEU A 209 13.95 9.04 2.27
N SER A 210 13.11 8.53 1.35
CA SER A 210 13.25 7.18 0.81
C SER A 210 14.34 7.03 -0.27
N THR A 211 14.91 8.13 -0.75
CA THR A 211 15.96 8.12 -1.79
C THR A 211 17.04 9.17 -1.51
N LYS A 212 18.20 8.96 -2.07
CA LYS A 212 19.32 9.94 -2.08
C LYS A 212 19.39 10.74 -3.39
N ASP A 213 18.51 10.44 -4.34
CA ASP A 213 18.54 11.06 -5.68
C ASP A 213 17.78 12.39 -5.71
N THR A 214 17.09 12.73 -4.63
CA THR A 214 16.43 14.03 -4.44
C THR A 214 16.87 14.68 -3.14
N SER A 215 16.78 16.00 -3.09
CA SER A 215 17.01 16.81 -1.89
C SER A 215 15.76 17.63 -1.56
N ILE A 216 15.47 17.77 -0.28
CA ILE A 216 14.41 18.69 0.19
C ILE A 216 14.91 20.11 0.04
N ALA A 217 14.29 20.86 -0.86
CA ALA A 217 14.59 22.27 -1.05
C ALA A 217 13.81 23.16 -0.06
N LEU A 218 12.55 22.77 0.24
CA LEU A 218 11.66 23.56 1.08
C LEU A 218 10.64 22.64 1.79
N THR A 219 10.41 22.86 3.07
CA THR A 219 9.21 22.38 3.76
C THR A 219 8.09 23.39 3.57
N VAL A 220 6.95 22.97 3.05
CA VAL A 220 5.79 23.85 2.83
C VAL A 220 5.17 24.23 4.17
N ASP A 221 4.85 25.52 4.36
CA ASP A 221 4.20 25.97 5.59
C ASP A 221 2.83 25.28 5.74
N SER A 222 2.63 24.61 6.86
CA SER A 222 1.40 23.88 7.17
C SER A 222 0.13 24.77 7.21
N LYS A 223 0.29 26.10 7.30
CA LYS A 223 -0.82 27.05 7.21
C LYS A 223 -1.34 27.23 5.79
N LEU A 224 -0.60 26.77 4.79
CA LEU A 224 -0.95 26.92 3.37
C LEU A 224 -1.80 25.76 2.85
N HIS A 225 -1.97 24.70 3.58
CA HIS A 225 -2.76 23.54 3.19
C HIS A 225 -3.47 22.91 4.39
N SER A 226 -4.44 22.08 4.11
CA SER A 226 -5.13 21.29 5.14
C SER A 226 -4.17 20.35 5.88
N PRO A 227 -4.43 19.98 7.14
CA PRO A 227 -3.60 19.03 7.89
C PRO A 227 -3.43 17.71 7.15
N ILE A 228 -2.20 17.24 7.08
CA ILE A 228 -1.86 15.97 6.43
C ILE A 228 -1.91 14.86 7.47
N THR A 229 -2.99 14.10 7.46
CA THR A 229 -3.20 12.97 8.36
C THR A 229 -3.47 11.69 7.57
N TYR A 230 -3.13 10.56 8.19
CA TYR A 230 -3.30 9.23 7.61
C TYR A 230 -4.35 8.45 8.42
N PRO A 231 -5.61 8.50 8.01
CA PRO A 231 -6.62 7.64 8.59
C PRO A 231 -6.44 6.19 8.17
N LEU A 232 -6.66 5.31 9.13
CA LEU A 232 -6.68 3.85 9.01
C LEU A 232 -8.13 3.38 9.14
N GLY A 233 -8.62 2.54 8.24
CA GLY A 233 -9.99 2.05 8.21
C GLY A 233 -10.09 0.54 8.04
N LEU A 234 -10.99 -0.10 8.78
CA LEU A 234 -11.38 -1.49 8.61
C LEU A 234 -12.53 -1.56 7.59
N VAL A 235 -12.30 -2.21 6.45
CA VAL A 235 -13.27 -2.28 5.36
C VAL A 235 -14.45 -3.18 5.74
N ALA A 236 -15.67 -2.72 5.46
CA ALA A 236 -16.89 -3.42 5.88
C ALA A 236 -17.10 -4.77 5.19
N ALA A 237 -16.67 -4.88 3.94
CA ALA A 237 -16.87 -6.06 3.09
C ALA A 237 -15.83 -7.17 3.32
N THR A 238 -14.84 -6.98 4.21
CA THR A 238 -13.82 -8.01 4.46
C THR A 238 -14.47 -9.34 4.89
N SER A 239 -14.03 -10.44 4.29
CA SER A 239 -14.39 -11.81 4.70
C SER A 239 -13.54 -12.30 5.89
N HIS A 240 -12.45 -11.61 6.20
CA HIS A 240 -11.47 -11.95 7.23
C HIS A 240 -11.56 -10.98 8.43
N GLN A 241 -12.77 -10.80 8.99
CA GLN A 241 -13.09 -9.76 9.98
C GLN A 241 -12.12 -9.76 11.19
N GLU A 242 -11.79 -10.94 11.72
CA GLU A 242 -10.94 -11.05 12.91
C GLU A 242 -9.49 -10.75 12.60
N ASP A 243 -8.93 -11.36 11.53
CA ASP A 243 -7.53 -11.15 11.15
C ASP A 243 -7.28 -9.70 10.68
N ALA A 244 -8.21 -9.15 9.92
CA ALA A 244 -8.15 -7.74 9.49
C ALA A 244 -8.23 -6.77 10.68
N ARG A 245 -9.05 -7.09 11.71
CA ARG A 245 -9.13 -6.32 12.95
C ARG A 245 -7.83 -6.44 13.75
N GLN A 246 -7.25 -7.63 13.84
CA GLN A 246 -5.96 -7.83 14.51
C GLN A 246 -4.85 -7.00 13.84
N PHE A 247 -4.77 -7.00 12.51
CA PHE A 247 -3.80 -6.17 11.79
C PHE A 247 -4.10 -4.67 11.94
N TYR A 248 -5.36 -4.25 11.89
CA TYR A 248 -5.79 -2.89 12.19
C TYR A 248 -5.34 -2.43 13.59
N ASP A 249 -5.53 -3.27 14.60
CA ASP A 249 -5.13 -2.97 15.98
C ASP A 249 -3.59 -3.02 16.14
N TYR A 250 -2.89 -3.94 15.46
CA TYR A 250 -1.43 -4.03 15.44
C TYR A 250 -0.76 -2.75 14.91
N LEU A 251 -1.28 -2.17 13.82
CA LEU A 251 -0.75 -0.93 13.26
C LEU A 251 -0.75 0.25 14.24
N GLN A 252 -1.55 0.19 15.28
CA GLN A 252 -1.66 1.22 16.32
C GLN A 252 -0.78 0.92 17.55
N THR A 253 -0.07 -0.20 17.55
CA THR A 253 0.87 -0.54 18.63
C THR A 253 2.14 0.28 18.55
N GLU A 254 2.80 0.45 19.71
CA GLU A 254 4.07 1.18 19.79
C GLU A 254 5.15 0.64 18.85
N PRO A 255 5.39 -0.69 18.72
CA PRO A 255 6.35 -1.22 17.76
C PRO A 255 6.04 -0.83 16.30
N ALA A 256 4.80 -0.93 15.86
CA ALA A 256 4.42 -0.54 14.51
C ALA A 256 4.58 0.96 14.27
N LEU A 257 4.21 1.79 15.25
CA LEU A 257 4.38 3.25 15.18
C LEU A 257 5.86 3.65 15.14
N GLN A 258 6.73 2.98 15.89
CA GLN A 258 8.19 3.22 15.83
C GLN A 258 8.76 2.91 14.44
N VAL A 259 8.30 1.86 13.76
CA VAL A 259 8.67 1.61 12.36
C VAL A 259 8.22 2.78 11.49
N MET A 260 6.98 3.26 11.62
CA MET A 260 6.48 4.41 10.86
C MET A 260 7.33 5.66 11.11
N GLU A 261 7.68 5.95 12.38
CA GLU A 261 8.53 7.10 12.75
C GLU A 261 9.94 6.99 12.14
N LYS A 262 10.53 5.81 12.08
CA LYS A 262 11.82 5.55 11.42
C LYS A 262 11.81 6.00 9.96
N TYR A 263 10.67 5.88 9.27
CA TYR A 263 10.48 6.34 7.90
C TYR A 263 10.06 7.81 7.78
N GLY A 264 9.99 8.54 8.90
CA GLY A 264 9.76 9.98 8.94
C GLY A 264 8.29 10.40 9.12
N PHE A 265 7.38 9.47 9.36
CA PHE A 265 6.03 9.79 9.81
C PHE A 265 6.05 10.34 11.24
N ARG A 266 4.98 11.05 11.59
CA ARG A 266 4.71 11.47 12.97
C ARG A 266 3.45 10.77 13.46
N LYS A 267 3.38 10.47 14.76
CA LYS A 267 2.13 10.03 15.39
C LYS A 267 1.08 11.13 15.22
N ALA A 268 -0.18 10.74 15.01
CA ALA A 268 -1.28 11.69 15.10
C ALA A 268 -1.45 12.16 16.55
N GLU A 269 -1.69 13.45 16.73
CA GLU A 269 -2.03 14.06 18.02
C GLU A 269 -3.49 13.82 18.37
#